data_0ac1d92fb4de160127ce3453a8104285
#
_entry.id   0ac1d92fb4de160127ce3453a8104285
#
_cell.length_a   1.000
_cell.length_b   1.000
_cell.length_c   1.000
_cell.angle_alpha   90.00
_cell.angle_beta   90.00
_cell.angle_gamma   90.00
#
_symmetry.space_group_name_H-M   'P 1'
#
loop_
_entity.id
_entity.type
_entity.pdbx_description
1 polymer ?
#
loop_
_entity_poly.entity_id
_entity_poly.type
_entity_poly.pdbx_seq_one_letter_code
_entity_poly.pdbx_strand_id
1 'polypeptide(L)'
;FASAFVSHLLSLSKANSPAVRFRTCQMVANIVNGLPEDADIEELWDPIVAAMLERTKDTSVQARVFAITSLKRLHEPGDTKDKATQEFQFLMRCDSSAQVRLAALNNVGISRVTLVDVLRSLRDKQEKVRVQAFSVLNDCVSINHLTLDQRMEILTAGMSDRSPVVQKACRKMIL
;
A
#
# COMPACT_ATOMS: atom_id res chain seq x y z
N PHE A 1 5.65 -9.64 27.46
CA PHE A 1 6.64 -8.60 27.13
C PHE A 1 6.32 -7.92 25.79
N ALA A 2 6.09 -8.68 24.73
CA ALA A 2 5.81 -8.14 23.39
C ALA A 2 4.58 -7.22 23.37
N SER A 3 3.50 -7.63 24.00
CA SER A 3 2.26 -6.86 24.10
C SER A 3 2.47 -5.51 24.79
N ALA A 4 3.13 -5.48 25.95
CA ALA A 4 3.43 -4.23 26.67
C ALA A 4 4.33 -3.30 25.85
N PHE A 5 5.29 -3.86 25.10
CA PHE A 5 6.17 -3.08 24.25
C PHE A 5 5.41 -2.44 23.08
N VAL A 6 4.56 -3.21 22.40
CA VAL A 6 3.72 -2.68 21.31
C VAL A 6 2.77 -1.60 21.85
N SER A 7 2.11 -1.82 22.99
CA SER A 7 1.24 -0.81 23.60
C SER A 7 1.98 0.48 23.92
N HIS A 8 3.22 0.38 24.39
CA HIS A 8 4.07 1.56 24.60
C HIS A 8 4.40 2.26 23.29
N LEU A 9 4.76 1.53 22.22
CA LEU A 9 4.98 2.11 20.90
C LEU A 9 3.73 2.84 20.38
N LEU A 10 2.55 2.26 20.56
CA LEU A 10 1.30 2.89 20.13
C LEU A 10 1.04 4.22 20.87
N SER A 11 1.43 4.33 22.13
CA SER A 11 1.35 5.61 22.86
C SER A 11 2.27 6.68 22.26
N LEU A 12 3.48 6.29 21.82
CA LEU A 12 4.44 7.17 21.16
C LEU A 12 4.01 7.60 19.75
N SER A 13 3.08 6.89 19.13
CA SER A 13 2.54 7.28 17.82
C SER A 13 1.84 8.65 17.85
N LYS A 14 1.45 9.15 19.03
CA LYS A 14 0.81 10.45 19.24
C LYS A 14 1.79 11.54 19.68
N ALA A 15 3.09 11.27 19.70
CA ALA A 15 4.10 12.24 20.12
C ALA A 15 4.09 13.50 19.24
N ASN A 16 4.39 14.66 19.84
CA ASN A 16 4.48 15.94 19.12
C ASN A 16 5.58 15.93 18.04
N SER A 17 6.70 15.25 18.32
CA SER A 17 7.84 15.17 17.40
C SER A 17 7.54 14.28 16.18
N PRO A 18 7.63 14.80 14.94
CA PRO A 18 7.46 14.01 13.73
C PRO A 18 8.48 12.87 13.62
N ALA A 19 9.70 13.08 14.14
CA ALA A 19 10.75 12.05 14.13
C ALA A 19 10.37 10.86 15.04
N VAL A 20 9.79 11.13 16.21
CA VAL A 20 9.31 10.07 17.11
C VAL A 20 8.16 9.29 16.43
N ARG A 21 7.15 10.00 15.90
CA ARG A 21 6.03 9.37 15.20
C ARG A 21 6.51 8.48 14.01
N PHE A 22 7.44 9.00 13.22
CA PHE A 22 8.05 8.24 12.12
C PHE A 22 8.73 6.96 12.62
N ARG A 23 9.59 7.07 13.64
CA ARG A 23 10.29 5.89 14.18
C ARG A 23 9.34 4.89 14.79
N THR A 24 8.30 5.35 15.45
CA THR A 24 7.22 4.50 15.97
C THR A 24 6.54 3.71 14.84
N CYS A 25 6.10 4.38 13.77
CA CYS A 25 5.50 3.70 12.63
C CYS A 25 6.46 2.68 11.99
N GLN A 26 7.74 3.03 11.87
CA GLN A 26 8.77 2.13 11.35
C GLN A 26 8.93 0.87 12.22
N MET A 27 8.97 1.04 13.54
CA MET A 27 9.10 -0.09 14.47
C MET A 27 7.85 -0.98 14.42
N VAL A 28 6.66 -0.39 14.42
CA VAL A 28 5.40 -1.13 14.29
C VAL A 28 5.37 -1.90 12.97
N ALA A 29 5.75 -1.28 11.83
CA ALA A 29 5.82 -1.95 10.55
C ALA A 29 6.76 -3.15 10.57
N ASN A 30 7.94 -3.00 11.15
CA ASN A 30 8.93 -4.08 11.24
C ASN A 30 8.42 -5.23 12.15
N ILE A 31 7.79 -4.91 13.27
CA ILE A 31 7.22 -5.90 14.17
C ILE A 31 6.10 -6.67 13.47
N VAL A 32 5.08 -5.96 12.97
CA VAL A 32 3.89 -6.58 12.35
C VAL A 32 4.27 -7.46 11.16
N ASN A 33 5.16 -6.97 10.28
CA ASN A 33 5.56 -7.73 9.10
C ASN A 33 6.60 -8.82 9.39
N GLY A 34 7.29 -8.76 10.52
CA GLY A 34 8.27 -9.76 10.96
C GLY A 34 7.71 -10.85 11.88
N LEU A 35 6.49 -10.68 12.37
CA LEU A 35 5.85 -11.68 13.21
C LEU A 35 5.47 -12.93 12.41
N PRO A 36 5.64 -14.13 12.95
CA PRO A 36 5.11 -15.35 12.36
C PRO A 36 3.56 -15.29 12.29
N GLU A 37 2.96 -16.12 11.45
CA GLU A 37 1.49 -16.11 11.25
C GLU A 37 0.72 -16.59 12.48
N ASP A 38 1.33 -17.44 13.30
CA ASP A 38 0.79 -18.01 14.53
C ASP A 38 1.10 -17.17 15.78
N ALA A 39 1.57 -15.93 15.61
CA ALA A 39 1.89 -15.07 16.74
C ALA A 39 0.63 -14.70 17.53
N ASP A 40 0.62 -15.03 18.81
CA ASP A 40 -0.46 -14.74 19.77
C ASP A 40 -0.42 -13.25 20.19
N ILE A 41 -0.90 -12.39 19.32
CA ILE A 41 -1.07 -10.95 19.58
C ILE A 41 -2.42 -10.42 19.05
N GLU A 42 -3.42 -11.30 18.97
CA GLU A 42 -4.73 -10.95 18.42
C GLU A 42 -5.35 -9.72 19.09
N GLU A 43 -5.19 -9.57 20.40
CA GLU A 43 -5.70 -8.41 21.16
C GLU A 43 -5.11 -7.06 20.72
N LEU A 44 -3.98 -7.08 20.00
CA LEU A 44 -3.28 -5.86 19.58
C LEU A 44 -3.59 -5.43 18.15
N TRP A 45 -4.21 -6.29 17.34
CA TRP A 45 -4.45 -5.96 15.93
C TRP A 45 -5.32 -4.72 15.77
N ASP A 46 -6.47 -4.65 16.44
CA ASP A 46 -7.37 -3.52 16.36
C ASP A 46 -6.73 -2.20 16.84
N PRO A 47 -6.04 -2.15 18.00
CA PRO A 47 -5.27 -0.99 18.41
C PRO A 47 -4.20 -0.55 17.42
N ILE A 48 -3.47 -1.51 16.81
CA ILE A 48 -2.46 -1.21 15.78
C ILE A 48 -3.11 -0.61 14.54
N VAL A 49 -4.18 -1.24 14.03
CA VAL A 49 -4.91 -0.75 12.85
C VAL A 49 -5.42 0.67 13.11
N ALA A 50 -6.07 0.91 14.24
CA ALA A 50 -6.59 2.23 14.58
C ALA A 50 -5.48 3.30 14.65
N ALA A 51 -4.36 3.00 15.32
CA ALA A 51 -3.24 3.93 15.43
C ALA A 51 -2.56 4.19 14.07
N MET A 52 -2.39 3.16 13.25
CA MET A 52 -1.75 3.32 11.94
C MET A 52 -2.64 4.04 10.94
N LEU A 53 -3.97 3.82 10.96
CA LEU A 53 -4.92 4.60 10.18
C LEU A 53 -4.91 6.10 10.55
N GLU A 54 -4.64 6.43 11.81
CA GLU A 54 -4.44 7.83 12.21
C GLU A 54 -3.12 8.38 11.64
N ARG A 55 -2.06 7.58 11.59
CA ARG A 55 -0.75 7.99 11.08
C ARG A 55 -0.65 8.04 9.55
N THR A 56 -1.55 7.42 8.81
CA THR A 56 -1.63 7.62 7.34
C THR A 56 -1.97 9.08 6.98
N LYS A 57 -2.52 9.85 7.91
CA LYS A 57 -2.85 11.28 7.76
C LYS A 57 -1.77 12.21 8.35
N ASP A 58 -0.61 11.66 8.73
CA ASP A 58 0.47 12.44 9.35
C ASP A 58 1.06 13.48 8.39
N THR A 59 1.52 14.60 8.92
CA THR A 59 2.24 15.63 8.15
C THR A 59 3.56 15.10 7.59
N SER A 60 4.22 14.17 8.27
CA SER A 60 5.45 13.51 7.82
C SER A 60 5.17 12.45 6.75
N VAL A 61 5.73 12.63 5.56
CA VAL A 61 5.66 11.64 4.48
C VAL A 61 6.18 10.28 4.93
N GLN A 62 7.27 10.25 5.68
CA GLN A 62 7.88 9.00 6.16
C GLN A 62 6.98 8.27 7.17
N ALA A 63 6.30 9.02 8.05
CA ALA A 63 5.33 8.41 8.96
C ALA A 63 4.17 7.78 8.18
N ARG A 64 3.61 8.47 7.16
CA ARG A 64 2.56 7.92 6.29
C ARG A 64 3.01 6.66 5.56
N VAL A 65 4.23 6.64 5.00
CA VAL A 65 4.80 5.48 4.30
C VAL A 65 4.86 4.26 5.22
N PHE A 66 5.38 4.41 6.44
CA PHE A 66 5.48 3.28 7.36
C PHE A 66 4.15 2.89 8.00
N ALA A 67 3.24 3.85 8.20
CA ALA A 67 1.90 3.58 8.65
C ALA A 67 1.15 2.65 7.67
N ILE A 68 1.17 2.99 6.36
CA ILE A 68 0.54 2.12 5.36
C ILE A 68 1.27 0.78 5.21
N THR A 69 2.59 0.75 5.38
CA THR A 69 3.37 -0.50 5.35
C THR A 69 3.02 -1.42 6.51
N SER A 70 2.68 -0.87 7.68
CA SER A 70 2.22 -1.65 8.84
C SER A 70 0.88 -2.36 8.57
N LEU A 71 0.01 -1.75 7.77
CA LEU A 71 -1.32 -2.27 7.47
C LEU A 71 -1.32 -3.39 6.42
N LYS A 72 -0.16 -3.73 5.82
CA LYS A 72 -0.04 -4.73 4.75
C LYS A 72 -0.67 -6.09 5.11
N ARG A 73 -0.46 -6.57 6.32
CA ARG A 73 -0.98 -7.86 6.81
C ARG A 73 -2.34 -7.75 7.51
N LEU A 74 -2.81 -6.52 7.74
CA LEU A 74 -3.95 -6.22 8.60
C LEU A 74 -5.16 -5.70 7.80
N HIS A 75 -5.13 -5.79 6.48
CA HIS A 75 -6.25 -5.37 5.63
C HIS A 75 -6.86 -6.56 4.90
N GLU A 76 -8.15 -6.45 4.61
CA GLU A 76 -8.91 -7.44 3.84
C GLU A 76 -9.23 -6.90 2.44
N PRO A 77 -8.40 -7.18 1.42
CA PRO A 77 -8.52 -6.56 0.10
C PRO A 77 -9.86 -6.82 -0.60
N GLY A 78 -10.54 -7.92 -0.24
CA GLY A 78 -11.85 -8.31 -0.79
C GLY A 78 -13.04 -7.62 -0.13
N ASP A 79 -12.85 -7.05 1.06
CA ASP A 79 -13.93 -6.38 1.79
C ASP A 79 -13.94 -4.87 1.49
N THR A 80 -15.04 -4.41 0.90
CA THR A 80 -15.27 -2.98 0.61
C THR A 80 -15.49 -2.15 1.87
N LYS A 81 -15.80 -2.77 3.01
CA LYS A 81 -16.03 -2.09 4.30
C LYS A 81 -14.79 -2.02 5.16
N ASP A 82 -13.75 -2.79 4.83
CA ASP A 82 -12.49 -2.73 5.57
C ASP A 82 -11.86 -1.35 5.45
N LYS A 83 -11.64 -0.72 6.61
CA LYS A 83 -11.09 0.64 6.71
C LYS A 83 -9.66 0.72 6.19
N ALA A 84 -8.86 -0.32 6.40
CA ALA A 84 -7.48 -0.34 5.94
C ALA A 84 -7.43 -0.44 4.42
N THR A 85 -8.25 -1.29 3.79
CA THR A 85 -8.40 -1.38 2.34
C THR A 85 -8.87 -0.07 1.72
N GLN A 86 -9.87 0.58 2.32
CA GLN A 86 -10.32 1.91 1.88
C GLN A 86 -9.19 2.96 1.96
N GLU A 87 -8.37 2.91 2.99
CA GLU A 87 -7.24 3.83 3.15
C GLU A 87 -6.14 3.56 2.10
N PHE A 88 -5.82 2.29 1.78
CA PHE A 88 -4.95 1.95 0.65
C PHE A 88 -5.43 2.57 -0.65
N GLN A 89 -6.70 2.39 -0.97
CA GLN A 89 -7.32 2.95 -2.17
C GLN A 89 -7.26 4.49 -2.18
N PHE A 90 -7.57 5.13 -1.05
CA PHE A 90 -7.53 6.58 -0.91
C PHE A 90 -6.10 7.11 -1.12
N LEU A 91 -5.10 6.51 -0.48
CA LEU A 91 -3.71 6.96 -0.59
C LEU A 91 -3.16 6.76 -1.99
N MET A 92 -3.46 5.66 -2.67
CA MET A 92 -3.06 5.46 -4.07
C MET A 92 -3.60 6.55 -4.99
N ARG A 93 -4.84 7.02 -4.75
CA ARG A 93 -5.50 8.05 -5.57
C ARG A 93 -5.08 9.47 -5.23
N CYS A 94 -4.99 9.79 -3.95
CA CYS A 94 -5.10 11.17 -3.48
C CYS A 94 -3.86 11.69 -2.76
N ASP A 95 -2.94 10.85 -2.27
CA ASP A 95 -1.77 11.38 -1.54
C ASP A 95 -0.90 12.25 -2.44
N SER A 96 -0.52 13.41 -1.94
CA SER A 96 0.34 14.37 -2.66
C SER A 96 1.73 13.81 -2.94
N SER A 97 2.25 12.95 -2.06
CA SER A 97 3.56 12.34 -2.16
C SER A 97 3.55 11.07 -3.01
N ALA A 98 4.36 11.03 -4.06
CA ALA A 98 4.57 9.83 -4.84
C ALA A 98 5.14 8.66 -4.02
N GLN A 99 5.90 8.94 -2.95
CA GLN A 99 6.43 7.91 -2.07
C GLN A 99 5.31 7.18 -1.32
N VAL A 100 4.29 7.90 -0.86
CA VAL A 100 3.13 7.31 -0.17
C VAL A 100 2.27 6.52 -1.16
N ARG A 101 1.98 7.08 -2.35
CA ARG A 101 1.24 6.36 -3.40
C ARG A 101 1.96 5.06 -3.80
N LEU A 102 3.29 5.11 -3.92
CA LEU A 102 4.12 3.94 -4.21
C LEU A 102 4.08 2.91 -3.07
N ALA A 103 4.16 3.37 -1.82
CA ALA A 103 4.07 2.48 -0.66
C ALA A 103 2.70 1.81 -0.57
N ALA A 104 1.61 2.54 -0.81
CA ALA A 104 0.27 1.98 -0.85
C ALA A 104 0.16 0.91 -1.96
N LEU A 105 0.62 1.22 -3.17
CA LEU A 105 0.61 0.30 -4.30
C LEU A 105 1.42 -0.98 -4.05
N ASN A 106 2.57 -0.88 -3.34
CA ASN A 106 3.43 -2.03 -3.04
C ASN A 106 2.88 -2.94 -1.94
N ASN A 107 1.99 -2.42 -1.11
CA ASN A 107 1.51 -3.14 0.06
C ASN A 107 0.03 -3.51 -0.02
N VAL A 108 -0.71 -3.02 -1.00
CA VAL A 108 -2.12 -3.39 -1.19
C VAL A 108 -2.24 -4.84 -1.69
N GLY A 109 -3.12 -5.60 -1.07
CA GLY A 109 -3.53 -6.91 -1.58
C GLY A 109 -4.41 -6.76 -2.82
N ILE A 110 -4.19 -7.61 -3.82
CA ILE A 110 -4.95 -7.56 -5.08
C ILE A 110 -6.25 -8.34 -4.95
N SER A 111 -7.35 -7.66 -5.25
CA SER A 111 -8.70 -8.21 -5.33
C SER A 111 -9.49 -7.49 -6.42
N ARG A 112 -10.72 -7.92 -6.67
CA ARG A 112 -11.62 -7.17 -7.57
C ARG A 112 -11.89 -5.74 -7.09
N VAL A 113 -11.87 -5.52 -5.79
CA VAL A 113 -12.12 -4.22 -5.16
C VAL A 113 -10.92 -3.28 -5.38
N THR A 114 -9.70 -3.75 -5.14
CA THR A 114 -8.48 -2.94 -5.20
C THR A 114 -7.88 -2.81 -6.60
N LEU A 115 -8.16 -3.78 -7.49
CA LEU A 115 -7.62 -3.80 -8.86
C LEU A 115 -7.93 -2.51 -9.64
N VAL A 116 -9.10 -1.93 -9.45
CA VAL A 116 -9.50 -0.68 -10.12
C VAL A 116 -8.51 0.46 -9.84
N ASP A 117 -8.01 0.55 -8.61
CA ASP A 117 -7.07 1.60 -8.20
C ASP A 117 -5.64 1.31 -8.62
N VAL A 118 -5.28 0.03 -8.67
CA VAL A 118 -4.01 -0.40 -9.27
C VAL A 118 -3.98 -0.05 -10.77
N LEU A 119 -5.06 -0.32 -11.51
CA LEU A 119 -5.18 0.07 -12.93
C LEU A 119 -5.12 1.59 -13.11
N ARG A 120 -5.77 2.36 -12.23
CA ARG A 120 -5.68 3.82 -12.23
C ARG A 120 -4.24 4.32 -12.04
N SER A 121 -3.43 3.62 -11.24
CA SER A 121 -2.02 3.94 -10.99
C SER A 121 -1.14 3.82 -12.24
N LEU A 122 -1.59 3.12 -13.31
CA LEU A 122 -0.93 3.10 -14.61
C LEU A 122 -0.86 4.48 -15.28
N ARG A 123 -1.68 5.42 -14.82
CA ARG A 123 -1.74 6.82 -15.33
C ARG A 123 -1.24 7.84 -14.31
N ASP A 124 -0.49 7.39 -13.29
CA ASP A 124 0.07 8.31 -12.29
C ASP A 124 0.98 9.34 -12.94
N LYS A 125 0.99 10.56 -12.37
CA LYS A 125 1.88 11.64 -12.81
C LYS A 125 3.37 11.28 -12.70
N GLN A 126 3.73 10.43 -11.75
CA GLN A 126 5.10 10.00 -11.51
C GLN A 126 5.42 8.69 -12.22
N GLU A 127 6.49 8.69 -13.02
CA GLU A 127 6.94 7.53 -13.77
C GLU A 127 7.16 6.30 -12.89
N LYS A 128 7.81 6.46 -11.73
CA LYS A 128 8.10 5.37 -10.79
C LYS A 128 6.83 4.66 -10.33
N VAL A 129 5.74 5.40 -10.09
CA VAL A 129 4.45 4.81 -9.70
C VAL A 129 3.86 4.01 -10.86
N ARG A 130 3.89 4.55 -12.08
CA ARG A 130 3.41 3.84 -13.28
C ARG A 130 4.18 2.54 -13.54
N VAL A 131 5.51 2.58 -13.48
CA VAL A 131 6.37 1.38 -13.62
C VAL A 131 6.01 0.33 -12.58
N GLN A 132 5.85 0.76 -11.32
CA GLN A 132 5.50 -0.15 -10.24
C GLN A 132 4.10 -0.76 -10.40
N ALA A 133 3.14 0.00 -10.94
CA ALA A 133 1.80 -0.53 -11.22
C ALA A 133 1.86 -1.68 -12.23
N PHE A 134 2.66 -1.57 -13.28
CA PHE A 134 2.90 -2.68 -14.21
C PHE A 134 3.60 -3.87 -13.54
N SER A 135 4.56 -3.63 -12.63
CA SER A 135 5.21 -4.71 -11.87
C SER A 135 4.21 -5.45 -10.99
N VAL A 136 3.42 -4.74 -10.21
CA VAL A 136 2.39 -5.33 -9.34
C VAL A 136 1.38 -6.15 -10.16
N LEU A 137 0.91 -5.62 -11.29
CA LEU A 137 0.00 -6.35 -12.17
C LEU A 137 0.66 -7.60 -12.74
N ASN A 138 1.91 -7.52 -13.19
CA ASN A 138 2.65 -8.67 -13.72
C ASN A 138 2.84 -9.77 -12.68
N ASP A 139 3.14 -9.38 -11.43
CA ASP A 139 3.51 -10.32 -10.38
C ASP A 139 2.27 -10.95 -9.69
N CYS A 140 1.15 -10.22 -9.66
CA CYS A 140 -0.02 -10.60 -8.87
C CYS A 140 -1.27 -10.95 -9.69
N VAL A 141 -1.31 -10.63 -10.99
CA VAL A 141 -2.54 -10.78 -11.80
C VAL A 141 -2.26 -11.58 -13.08
N SER A 142 -2.92 -12.73 -13.21
CA SER A 142 -2.92 -13.42 -14.51
C SER A 142 -3.76 -12.63 -15.52
N ILE A 143 -3.22 -12.40 -16.70
CA ILE A 143 -3.91 -11.69 -17.79
C ILE A 143 -5.26 -12.35 -18.17
N ASN A 144 -5.38 -13.64 -17.93
CA ASN A 144 -6.61 -14.40 -18.21
C ASN A 144 -7.76 -14.05 -17.24
N HIS A 145 -7.46 -13.49 -16.08
CA HIS A 145 -8.46 -13.07 -15.11
C HIS A 145 -8.96 -11.62 -15.33
N LEU A 146 -8.32 -10.91 -16.26
CA LEU A 146 -8.69 -9.55 -16.63
C LEU A 146 -9.78 -9.54 -17.69
N THR A 147 -10.73 -8.61 -17.57
CA THR A 147 -11.72 -8.35 -18.62
C THR A 147 -11.04 -7.78 -19.87
N LEU A 148 -11.75 -7.84 -21.01
CA LEU A 148 -11.23 -7.26 -22.25
C LEU A 148 -10.92 -5.77 -22.09
N ASP A 149 -11.81 -5.01 -21.45
CA ASP A 149 -11.63 -3.57 -21.21
C ASP A 149 -10.39 -3.28 -20.36
N GLN A 150 -10.17 -4.08 -19.30
CA GLN A 150 -8.98 -3.96 -18.46
C GLN A 150 -7.69 -4.25 -19.23
N ARG A 151 -7.68 -5.29 -20.09
CA ARG A 151 -6.53 -5.57 -20.96
C ARG A 151 -6.27 -4.42 -21.93
N MET A 152 -7.31 -3.87 -22.53
CA MET A 152 -7.21 -2.73 -23.44
C MET A 152 -6.71 -1.47 -22.70
N GLU A 153 -7.15 -1.26 -21.47
CA GLU A 153 -6.66 -0.15 -20.62
C GLU A 153 -5.16 -0.28 -20.33
N ILE A 154 -4.70 -1.48 -19.93
CA ILE A 154 -3.29 -1.77 -19.66
C ILE A 154 -2.44 -1.53 -20.91
N LEU A 155 -2.86 -2.08 -22.05
CA LEU A 155 -2.17 -1.92 -23.32
C LEU A 155 -2.08 -0.46 -23.73
N THR A 156 -3.20 0.25 -23.69
CA THR A 156 -3.25 1.66 -24.08
C THR A 156 -2.39 2.53 -23.16
N ALA A 157 -2.50 2.32 -21.84
CA ALA A 157 -1.71 3.07 -20.87
C ALA A 157 -0.21 2.82 -21.02
N GLY A 158 0.20 1.57 -21.26
CA GLY A 158 1.61 1.22 -21.31
C GLY A 158 2.27 1.49 -22.66
N MET A 159 1.64 1.12 -23.77
CA MET A 159 2.24 1.27 -25.10
C MET A 159 2.29 2.73 -25.57
N SER A 160 1.35 3.55 -25.09
CA SER A 160 1.31 5.00 -25.42
C SER A 160 2.01 5.87 -24.37
N ASP A 161 2.66 5.27 -23.36
CA ASP A 161 3.37 6.06 -22.34
C ASP A 161 4.57 6.78 -22.96
N ARG A 162 4.79 8.00 -22.51
CA ARG A 162 5.94 8.84 -22.93
C ARG A 162 7.30 8.27 -22.47
N SER A 163 7.31 7.40 -21.45
CA SER A 163 8.53 6.83 -20.88
C SER A 163 8.84 5.45 -21.51
N PRO A 164 10.01 5.27 -22.10
CA PRO A 164 10.46 3.97 -22.60
C PRO A 164 10.54 2.90 -21.50
N VAL A 165 10.77 3.31 -20.24
CA VAL A 165 10.82 2.40 -19.09
C VAL A 165 9.44 1.81 -18.80
N VAL A 166 8.39 2.65 -18.83
CA VAL A 166 7.01 2.21 -18.68
C VAL A 166 6.58 1.30 -19.83
N GLN A 167 6.90 1.67 -21.08
CA GLN A 167 6.64 0.83 -22.25
C GLN A 167 7.29 -0.55 -22.11
N LYS A 168 8.54 -0.60 -21.62
CA LYS A 168 9.25 -1.87 -21.37
C LYS A 168 8.55 -2.70 -20.28
N ALA A 169 8.11 -2.06 -19.20
CA ALA A 169 7.37 -2.76 -18.13
C ALA A 169 6.04 -3.34 -18.64
N CYS A 170 5.31 -2.59 -19.47
CA CYS A 170 4.11 -3.06 -20.12
C CYS A 170 4.39 -4.29 -21.03
N ARG A 171 5.42 -4.23 -21.89
CA ARG A 171 5.79 -5.37 -22.76
C ARG A 171 6.13 -6.62 -21.97
N LYS A 172 6.84 -6.48 -20.84
CA LYS A 172 7.16 -7.61 -19.95
C LYS A 172 5.92 -8.30 -19.38
N MET A 173 4.85 -7.54 -19.12
CA MET A 173 3.60 -8.10 -18.60
C MET A 173 2.79 -8.87 -19.65
N ILE A 174 2.98 -8.54 -20.94
CA ILE A 174 2.18 -9.12 -22.05
C ILE A 174 2.85 -10.37 -22.63
N LEU A 175 4.16 -10.48 -22.50
CA LEU A 175 4.96 -11.62 -22.99
C LEU A 175 5.04 -12.74 -21.97
#